data_b77fd774f30bf0e9a9a7c36c58e55717
#
_entry.id   b77fd774f30bf0e9a9a7c36c58e55717
#
_cell.length_a   1.000
_cell.length_b   1.000
_cell.length_c   1.000
_cell.angle_alpha   90.00
_cell.angle_beta   90.00
_cell.angle_gamma   90.00
#
_symmetry.space_group_name_H-M   'P 1'
#
loop_
_entity.id
_entity.type
_entity.pdbx_description
1 polymer ?
#
loop_
_entity_poly.entity_id
_entity_poly.type
_entity_poly.pdbx_seq_one_letter_code
_entity_poly.pdbx_strand_id
1 'polypeptide(L)'
;MTRRQLVAYVTLLSGSLLISLAAGWTTLAVQFDNDVYDFLFRLSPDPTTPPNSLILGIDEPTLLNRGGIRSIRRIVAEAIEALATLHPRVVALDLILAEPGDPSDDLRLQSALRLSPPLILATDLLHSGAWEQPLPQFALHAAAIGHVHADPDPYDNVLRRIPLEKIGARHRFFALSLETLRVARGAVITETPSSLELAGLRIHAPRHDSRSLLIRYRRAMPHLSIHQLVTNPAAAAPLVRDKAVFIGITAQSAAQDRHMTPYSFGQTMVGVEIHANAFETLAHATFLRPAPDSAVVLFCLAVALAAGLIFYYLAGWPAYALAALLLLAVHLAPWLAFQYRIVFPYAQPFSTAWLTVVAAGVFQYFFVRRLLGRTAAEKERYQKAIHFVAHEMRTPLQAIQGSSELMGRYKLPDEKRAELARTINLESKRLARMIQTFLDVERLSEGQMELKRELFPIAPTIDACLERVRPLAERKSITLLCGPLAPATIRGDRELMEYAVYNLLTNAVKYSPASTTVTVLCPVDGHHLRLSVRDQGIGIDEKDLPKIFSKFFRTRAAEASGEAG
;
A
#
# COMPACT_ATOMS: atom_id res chain seq x y z
N MET A 1 -10.50 13.48 13.11
CA MET A 1 -11.39 12.46 12.50
C MET A 1 -12.37 11.92 13.52
N THR A 2 -13.66 11.66 13.15
CA THR A 2 -14.61 10.96 14.02
C THR A 2 -14.23 9.47 14.12
N ARG A 3 -14.74 8.76 15.17
CA ARG A 3 -14.49 7.31 15.35
C ARG A 3 -14.87 6.49 14.10
N ARG A 4 -15.99 6.81 13.45
CA ARG A 4 -16.42 6.14 12.20
C ARG A 4 -15.45 6.37 11.04
N GLN A 5 -14.91 7.57 10.91
CA GLN A 5 -13.94 7.91 9.87
C GLN A 5 -12.60 7.21 10.12
N LEU A 6 -12.15 7.12 11.36
CA LEU A 6 -10.93 6.40 11.71
C LEU A 6 -11.07 4.90 11.39
N VAL A 7 -12.21 4.28 11.74
CA VAL A 7 -12.48 2.89 11.39
C VAL A 7 -12.44 2.69 9.88
N ALA A 8 -13.12 3.54 9.10
CA ALA A 8 -13.11 3.45 7.63
C ALA A 8 -11.69 3.61 7.05
N TYR A 9 -10.89 4.52 7.59
CA TYR A 9 -9.50 4.73 7.18
C TYR A 9 -8.63 3.50 7.44
N VAL A 10 -8.69 2.95 8.67
CA VAL A 10 -7.94 1.75 9.04
C VAL A 10 -8.38 0.55 8.20
N THR A 11 -9.69 0.36 7.99
CA THR A 11 -10.20 -0.72 7.14
C THR A 11 -9.69 -0.62 5.70
N LEU A 12 -9.65 0.60 5.14
CA LEU A 12 -9.13 0.84 3.79
C LEU A 12 -7.64 0.47 3.68
N LEU A 13 -6.81 0.91 4.65
CA LEU A 13 -5.38 0.59 4.67
C LEU A 13 -5.13 -0.91 4.89
N SER A 14 -5.86 -1.54 5.82
CA SER A 14 -5.76 -2.98 6.05
C SER A 14 -6.17 -3.78 4.83
N GLY A 15 -7.24 -3.38 4.14
CA GLY A 15 -7.65 -3.98 2.87
C GLY A 15 -6.59 -3.84 1.79
N SER A 16 -5.98 -2.66 1.65
CA SER A 16 -4.88 -2.41 0.71
C SER A 16 -3.67 -3.30 1.01
N LEU A 17 -3.30 -3.44 2.28
CA LEU A 17 -2.21 -4.32 2.72
C LEU A 17 -2.52 -5.79 2.40
N LEU A 18 -3.71 -6.28 2.74
CA LEU A 18 -4.10 -7.67 2.48
C LEU A 18 -4.12 -7.98 0.97
N ILE A 19 -4.63 -7.07 0.16
CA ILE A 19 -4.64 -7.21 -1.30
C ILE A 19 -3.20 -7.28 -1.83
N SER A 20 -2.30 -6.42 -1.37
CA SER A 20 -0.91 -6.41 -1.83
C SER A 20 -0.15 -7.67 -1.41
N LEU A 21 -0.36 -8.16 -0.18
CA LEU A 21 0.24 -9.42 0.28
C LEU A 21 -0.27 -10.61 -0.54
N ALA A 22 -1.58 -10.67 -0.82
CA ALA A 22 -2.16 -11.72 -1.65
C ALA A 22 -1.68 -11.64 -3.11
N ALA A 23 -1.55 -10.43 -3.66
CA ALA A 23 -1.02 -10.22 -5.01
C ALA A 23 0.42 -10.71 -5.17
N GLY A 24 1.24 -10.66 -4.12
CA GLY A 24 2.62 -11.13 -4.14
C GLY A 24 2.79 -12.63 -4.36
N TRP A 25 1.74 -13.43 -4.19
CA TRP A 25 1.76 -14.87 -4.49
C TRP A 25 1.31 -15.21 -5.91
N THR A 26 1.03 -14.22 -6.71
CA THR A 26 0.66 -14.44 -8.11
C THR A 26 1.90 -14.73 -8.97
N THR A 27 1.70 -15.45 -10.08
CA THR A 27 2.75 -15.72 -11.07
C THR A 27 3.38 -14.45 -11.61
N LEU A 28 2.57 -13.41 -11.83
CA LEU A 28 3.05 -12.10 -12.30
C LEU A 28 4.00 -11.43 -11.29
N ALA A 29 3.70 -11.53 -9.99
CA ALA A 29 4.58 -11.00 -8.95
C ALA A 29 5.91 -11.75 -8.91
N VAL A 30 5.89 -13.08 -9.04
CA VAL A 30 7.10 -13.91 -9.09
C VAL A 30 7.96 -13.56 -10.30
N GLN A 31 7.34 -13.42 -11.48
CA GLN A 31 8.07 -12.98 -12.68
C GLN A 31 8.70 -11.60 -12.51
N PHE A 32 7.95 -10.67 -11.95
CA PHE A 32 8.46 -9.32 -11.68
C PHE A 32 9.60 -9.31 -10.66
N ASP A 33 9.52 -10.12 -9.60
CA ASP A 33 10.61 -10.30 -8.64
C ASP A 33 11.86 -10.91 -9.30
N ASN A 34 11.67 -11.87 -10.21
CA ASN A 34 12.73 -12.47 -10.99
C ASN A 34 13.43 -11.44 -11.91
N ASP A 35 12.66 -10.60 -12.62
CA ASP A 35 13.20 -9.56 -13.47
C ASP A 35 14.03 -8.53 -12.68
N VAL A 36 13.49 -8.12 -11.50
CA VAL A 36 14.21 -7.21 -10.60
C VAL A 36 15.46 -7.87 -10.04
N TYR A 37 15.40 -9.15 -9.66
CA TYR A 37 16.59 -9.90 -9.22
C TYR A 37 17.67 -9.90 -10.30
N ASP A 38 17.33 -10.24 -11.55
CA ASP A 38 18.28 -10.28 -12.67
C ASP A 38 18.86 -8.90 -12.96
N PHE A 39 18.02 -7.85 -12.87
CA PHE A 39 18.48 -6.47 -13.03
C PHE A 39 19.47 -6.07 -11.93
N LEU A 40 19.17 -6.33 -10.66
CA LEU A 40 20.05 -6.05 -9.53
C LEU A 40 21.33 -6.87 -9.62
N PHE A 41 21.23 -8.11 -10.08
CA PHE A 41 22.38 -8.98 -10.30
C PHE A 41 23.36 -8.40 -11.32
N ARG A 42 22.84 -7.87 -12.44
CA ARG A 42 23.64 -7.23 -13.51
C ARG A 42 24.29 -5.93 -13.05
N LEU A 43 23.62 -5.15 -12.19
CA LEU A 43 24.18 -3.93 -11.60
C LEU A 43 25.28 -4.20 -10.57
N SER A 44 25.30 -5.40 -9.99
CA SER A 44 26.27 -5.73 -8.96
C SER A 44 27.65 -5.95 -9.55
N PRO A 45 28.72 -5.50 -8.89
CA PRO A 45 30.07 -5.76 -9.33
C PRO A 45 30.39 -7.26 -9.23
N ASP A 46 31.23 -7.73 -10.14
CA ASP A 46 31.79 -9.07 -10.07
C ASP A 46 32.56 -9.27 -8.74
N PRO A 47 32.59 -10.50 -8.21
CA PRO A 47 33.42 -10.81 -7.07
C PRO A 47 34.89 -10.46 -7.35
N THR A 48 35.51 -9.70 -6.46
CA THR A 48 36.92 -9.27 -6.58
C THR A 48 37.91 -10.39 -6.31
N THR A 49 37.46 -11.47 -5.67
CA THR A 49 38.31 -12.62 -5.37
C THR A 49 38.66 -13.39 -6.63
N PRO A 50 39.93 -13.78 -6.82
CA PRO A 50 40.32 -14.58 -8.00
C PRO A 50 39.61 -15.95 -7.95
N PRO A 51 39.17 -16.49 -9.07
CA PRO A 51 38.51 -17.78 -9.14
C PRO A 51 39.46 -18.93 -8.76
N ASN A 52 38.91 -19.90 -8.00
CA ASN A 52 39.59 -21.13 -7.64
C ASN A 52 39.39 -22.26 -8.65
N SER A 53 38.59 -22.02 -9.66
CA SER A 53 38.27 -22.97 -10.71
C SER A 53 38.77 -22.51 -12.10
N LEU A 54 38.86 -23.47 -12.99
CA LEU A 54 39.17 -23.29 -14.40
C LEU A 54 38.23 -24.16 -15.22
N ILE A 55 37.67 -23.63 -16.28
CA ILE A 55 36.91 -24.38 -17.27
C ILE A 55 37.86 -24.88 -18.34
N LEU A 56 37.93 -26.18 -18.50
CA LEU A 56 38.68 -26.82 -19.58
C LEU A 56 37.69 -27.29 -20.65
N GLY A 57 37.57 -26.48 -21.66
CA GLY A 57 36.54 -26.61 -22.69
C GLY A 57 36.87 -27.60 -23.78
N ILE A 58 35.91 -28.48 -24.11
CA ILE A 58 35.84 -29.18 -25.38
C ILE A 58 35.19 -28.18 -26.37
N ASP A 59 36.00 -27.28 -26.89
CA ASP A 59 35.59 -26.18 -27.75
C ASP A 59 35.68 -26.52 -29.25
N GLU A 60 35.29 -25.60 -30.15
CA GLU A 60 35.37 -25.82 -31.61
C GLU A 60 36.79 -26.18 -32.06
N PRO A 61 37.88 -25.47 -31.65
CA PRO A 61 39.24 -25.87 -31.99
C PRO A 61 39.58 -27.29 -31.54
N THR A 62 39.11 -27.71 -30.34
CA THR A 62 39.35 -29.08 -29.86
C THR A 62 38.65 -30.11 -30.74
N LEU A 63 37.39 -29.89 -31.09
CA LEU A 63 36.62 -30.79 -31.94
C LEU A 63 37.22 -30.92 -33.33
N LEU A 64 37.58 -29.78 -33.97
CA LEU A 64 38.14 -29.75 -35.31
C LEU A 64 39.49 -30.45 -35.40
N ASN A 65 40.35 -30.29 -34.39
CA ASN A 65 41.71 -30.81 -34.45
C ASN A 65 41.88 -32.22 -33.87
N ARG A 66 40.84 -32.78 -33.20
CA ARG A 66 40.93 -34.04 -32.46
C ARG A 66 39.88 -35.08 -32.83
N GLY A 67 39.30 -34.99 -34.03
CA GLY A 67 38.43 -36.04 -34.58
C GLY A 67 36.94 -35.86 -34.27
N GLY A 68 36.50 -34.68 -33.81
CA GLY A 68 35.11 -34.36 -33.58
C GLY A 68 34.47 -34.97 -32.35
N ILE A 69 33.15 -34.82 -32.23
CA ILE A 69 32.38 -35.24 -31.07
C ILE A 69 32.42 -36.78 -30.83
N ARG A 70 32.59 -37.56 -31.89
CA ARG A 70 32.68 -39.03 -31.76
C ARG A 70 33.92 -39.47 -31.00
N SER A 71 34.98 -38.66 -30.99
CA SER A 71 36.24 -38.94 -30.30
C SER A 71 36.29 -38.35 -28.88
N ILE A 72 35.14 -37.99 -28.29
CA ILE A 72 35.05 -37.26 -27.01
C ILE A 72 35.82 -37.99 -25.90
N ARG A 73 35.75 -39.34 -25.85
CA ARG A 73 36.42 -40.14 -24.83
C ARG A 73 37.94 -40.08 -24.96
N ARG A 74 38.45 -40.12 -26.19
CA ARG A 74 39.87 -39.96 -26.45
C ARG A 74 40.32 -38.54 -26.10
N ILE A 75 39.52 -37.53 -26.46
CA ILE A 75 39.82 -36.14 -26.12
C ILE A 75 39.91 -35.95 -24.60
N VAL A 76 38.97 -36.50 -23.85
CA VAL A 76 38.97 -36.47 -22.38
C VAL A 76 40.16 -37.25 -21.80
N ALA A 77 40.50 -38.42 -22.34
CA ALA A 77 41.67 -39.18 -21.92
C ALA A 77 42.97 -38.36 -22.09
N GLU A 78 43.19 -37.71 -23.26
CA GLU A 78 44.32 -36.83 -23.51
C GLU A 78 44.37 -35.64 -22.55
N ALA A 79 43.21 -35.05 -22.24
CA ALA A 79 43.13 -33.97 -21.26
C ALA A 79 43.51 -34.40 -19.85
N ILE A 80 43.03 -35.57 -19.41
CA ILE A 80 43.37 -36.14 -18.10
C ILE A 80 44.83 -36.52 -18.00
N GLU A 81 45.39 -37.17 -19.06
CA GLU A 81 46.81 -37.47 -19.16
C GLU A 81 47.70 -36.24 -19.00
N ALA A 82 47.33 -35.14 -19.67
CA ALA A 82 48.03 -33.86 -19.54
C ALA A 82 47.87 -33.25 -18.13
N LEU A 83 46.64 -33.28 -17.54
CA LEU A 83 46.37 -32.75 -16.21
C LEU A 83 47.11 -33.50 -15.11
N ALA A 84 47.35 -34.81 -15.25
CA ALA A 84 48.08 -35.60 -14.28
C ALA A 84 49.47 -35.06 -13.95
N THR A 85 50.10 -34.38 -14.90
CA THR A 85 51.44 -33.76 -14.77
C THR A 85 51.39 -32.31 -14.22
N LEU A 86 50.22 -31.69 -14.20
CA LEU A 86 50.06 -30.26 -13.87
C LEU A 86 49.53 -30.00 -12.45
N HIS A 87 49.24 -31.05 -11.72
CA HIS A 87 48.79 -31.02 -10.33
C HIS A 87 47.58 -30.10 -10.04
N PRO A 88 46.43 -30.25 -10.75
CA PRO A 88 45.21 -29.61 -10.29
C PRO A 88 44.80 -30.17 -8.94
N ARG A 89 44.05 -29.38 -8.18
CA ARG A 89 43.53 -29.82 -6.84
C ARG A 89 42.49 -30.94 -6.97
N VAL A 90 41.64 -30.82 -7.99
CA VAL A 90 40.56 -31.75 -8.29
C VAL A 90 40.08 -31.53 -9.72
N VAL A 91 39.58 -32.60 -10.33
CA VAL A 91 39.00 -32.58 -11.67
C VAL A 91 37.52 -32.97 -11.58
N ALA A 92 36.62 -32.19 -12.16
CA ALA A 92 35.22 -32.49 -12.33
C ALA A 92 34.91 -32.67 -13.81
N LEU A 93 34.41 -33.84 -14.19
CA LEU A 93 34.04 -34.15 -15.56
C LEU A 93 32.53 -34.04 -15.71
N ASP A 94 32.12 -32.96 -16.42
CA ASP A 94 30.72 -32.68 -16.76
C ASP A 94 30.33 -33.34 -18.09
N LEU A 95 30.46 -34.66 -18.09
CA LEU A 95 30.08 -35.56 -19.20
C LEU A 95 29.53 -36.86 -18.61
N ILE A 96 28.38 -37.27 -19.10
CA ILE A 96 27.76 -38.53 -18.65
C ILE A 96 28.34 -39.69 -19.48
N LEU A 97 29.05 -40.59 -18.80
CA LEU A 97 29.71 -41.73 -19.42
C LEU A 97 28.86 -43.00 -19.23
N ALA A 98 27.57 -42.94 -19.53
CA ALA A 98 26.62 -44.01 -19.25
C ALA A 98 26.56 -45.13 -20.30
N GLU A 99 26.88 -44.78 -21.55
CA GLU A 99 26.82 -45.72 -22.67
C GLU A 99 28.21 -46.19 -23.08
N PRO A 100 28.38 -47.42 -23.60
CA PRO A 100 29.63 -47.88 -24.17
C PRO A 100 30.02 -47.07 -25.44
N GLY A 101 31.30 -46.73 -25.60
CA GLY A 101 31.83 -46.03 -26.78
C GLY A 101 32.67 -46.97 -27.68
N ASP A 102 33.62 -46.35 -28.42
CA ASP A 102 34.61 -47.14 -29.09
C ASP A 102 35.48 -47.89 -28.05
N PRO A 103 35.64 -49.21 -28.19
CA PRO A 103 36.36 -49.98 -27.18
C PRO A 103 37.79 -49.52 -26.94
N SER A 104 38.48 -49.00 -27.97
CA SER A 104 39.86 -48.52 -27.85
C SER A 104 39.89 -47.18 -27.09
N ASP A 105 38.96 -46.30 -27.35
CA ASP A 105 38.82 -45.01 -26.64
C ASP A 105 38.36 -45.23 -25.18
N ASP A 106 37.48 -46.21 -24.91
CA ASP A 106 37.05 -46.58 -23.56
C ASP A 106 38.23 -47.14 -22.74
N LEU A 107 39.04 -47.99 -23.30
CA LEU A 107 40.25 -48.55 -22.65
C LEU A 107 41.27 -47.43 -22.36
N ARG A 108 41.48 -46.52 -23.30
CA ARG A 108 42.37 -45.39 -23.10
C ARG A 108 41.88 -44.48 -22.01
N LEU A 109 40.59 -44.14 -22.01
CA LEU A 109 39.98 -43.33 -20.99
C LEU A 109 40.09 -43.96 -19.62
N GLN A 110 39.79 -45.26 -19.51
CA GLN A 110 39.96 -46.01 -18.26
C GLN A 110 41.39 -45.95 -17.73
N SER A 111 42.38 -46.08 -18.63
CA SER A 111 43.79 -46.00 -18.26
C SER A 111 44.20 -44.60 -17.80
N ALA A 112 43.70 -43.55 -18.46
CA ALA A 112 43.88 -42.14 -18.05
C ALA A 112 43.27 -41.86 -16.70
N LEU A 113 42.06 -42.35 -16.44
CA LEU A 113 41.34 -42.17 -15.16
C LEU A 113 42.10 -42.78 -13.96
N ARG A 114 42.86 -43.88 -14.16
CA ARG A 114 43.70 -44.46 -13.09
C ARG A 114 44.82 -43.55 -12.63
N LEU A 115 45.32 -42.70 -13.53
CA LEU A 115 46.44 -41.77 -13.28
C LEU A 115 45.93 -40.37 -12.94
N SER A 116 44.61 -40.15 -12.98
CA SER A 116 43.96 -38.86 -12.74
C SER A 116 44.25 -38.33 -11.34
N PRO A 117 44.38 -37.01 -11.17
CA PRO A 117 44.11 -36.31 -9.92
C PRO A 117 42.74 -36.73 -9.39
N PRO A 118 42.38 -36.41 -8.10
CA PRO A 118 41.05 -36.73 -7.57
C PRO A 118 39.97 -36.26 -8.57
N LEU A 119 39.13 -37.21 -9.03
CA LEU A 119 38.18 -37.02 -10.12
C LEU A 119 36.74 -37.20 -9.64
N ILE A 120 35.88 -36.30 -10.06
CA ILE A 120 34.43 -36.42 -9.89
C ILE A 120 33.79 -36.66 -11.26
N LEU A 121 32.95 -37.69 -11.35
CA LEU A 121 32.17 -38.01 -12.54
C LEU A 121 30.73 -37.49 -12.41
N ALA A 122 30.15 -37.10 -13.55
CA ALA A 122 28.78 -36.65 -13.63
C ALA A 122 27.78 -37.79 -13.70
N THR A 123 26.61 -37.57 -13.10
CA THR A 123 25.41 -38.38 -13.28
C THR A 123 24.21 -37.42 -13.43
N ASP A 124 23.19 -37.80 -14.20
CA ASP A 124 21.97 -36.99 -14.34
C ASP A 124 20.71 -37.75 -14.00
N LEU A 125 19.68 -37.05 -13.59
CA LEU A 125 18.38 -37.59 -13.27
C LEU A 125 17.46 -37.53 -14.48
N LEU A 126 17.14 -38.66 -15.07
CA LEU A 126 16.22 -38.77 -16.19
C LEU A 126 14.79 -38.41 -15.78
N HIS A 127 13.96 -38.01 -16.73
CA HIS A 127 12.52 -37.74 -16.51
C HIS A 127 11.76 -38.95 -15.93
N SER A 128 12.27 -40.18 -16.15
CA SER A 128 11.74 -41.39 -15.56
C SER A 128 11.99 -41.54 -14.04
N GLY A 129 12.78 -40.64 -13.46
CA GLY A 129 13.26 -40.74 -12.07
C GLY A 129 14.43 -41.68 -11.86
N ALA A 130 14.94 -42.31 -12.94
CA ALA A 130 16.15 -43.15 -12.91
C ALA A 130 17.40 -42.27 -13.05
N TRP A 131 18.52 -42.77 -12.50
CA TRP A 131 19.81 -42.11 -12.64
C TRP A 131 20.56 -42.65 -13.85
N GLU A 132 21.01 -41.77 -14.70
CA GLU A 132 21.96 -42.05 -15.76
C GLU A 132 23.38 -41.95 -15.19
N GLN A 133 23.94 -43.13 -14.81
CA GLN A 133 25.21 -43.22 -14.09
C GLN A 133 26.35 -43.57 -15.04
N PRO A 134 27.59 -43.13 -14.73
CA PRO A 134 28.75 -43.57 -15.49
C PRO A 134 28.93 -45.09 -15.41
N LEU A 135 29.45 -45.69 -16.49
CA LEU A 135 29.72 -47.10 -16.55
C LEU A 135 30.61 -47.54 -15.38
N PRO A 136 30.40 -48.75 -14.79
CA PRO A 136 31.13 -49.24 -13.62
C PRO A 136 32.67 -49.19 -13.80
N GLN A 137 33.17 -49.43 -15.01
CA GLN A 137 34.59 -49.39 -15.33
C GLN A 137 35.21 -47.98 -15.17
N PHE A 138 34.44 -46.91 -15.33
CA PHE A 138 34.88 -45.54 -15.07
C PHE A 138 34.62 -45.12 -13.63
N ALA A 139 33.46 -45.49 -13.10
CA ALA A 139 33.04 -45.16 -11.73
C ALA A 139 34.06 -45.68 -10.66
N LEU A 140 34.71 -46.79 -10.90
CA LEU A 140 35.75 -47.38 -10.00
C LEU A 140 36.94 -46.43 -9.79
N HIS A 141 37.18 -45.49 -10.67
CA HIS A 141 38.33 -44.56 -10.60
C HIS A 141 37.91 -43.16 -10.11
N ALA A 142 36.62 -42.94 -9.89
CA ALA A 142 36.10 -41.67 -9.37
C ALA A 142 36.26 -41.57 -7.85
N ALA A 143 36.71 -40.42 -7.37
CA ALA A 143 36.68 -40.04 -5.95
C ALA A 143 35.26 -39.77 -5.45
N ALA A 144 34.38 -39.36 -6.35
CA ALA A 144 32.94 -39.16 -6.11
C ALA A 144 32.15 -39.13 -7.43
N ILE A 145 30.84 -39.29 -7.32
CA ILE A 145 29.88 -39.07 -8.41
C ILE A 145 28.95 -37.94 -7.97
N GLY A 146 28.80 -36.93 -8.78
CA GLY A 146 27.92 -35.79 -8.52
C GLY A 146 26.89 -35.60 -9.62
N HIS A 147 25.69 -35.14 -9.27
CA HIS A 147 24.67 -34.86 -10.28
C HIS A 147 24.91 -33.53 -10.97
N VAL A 148 24.55 -33.47 -12.25
CA VAL A 148 24.58 -32.26 -13.08
C VAL A 148 23.18 -31.73 -13.38
N HIS A 149 22.17 -32.25 -12.69
CA HIS A 149 20.80 -31.90 -12.93
C HIS A 149 20.55 -30.41 -12.63
N ALA A 150 19.97 -29.70 -13.62
CA ALA A 150 19.61 -28.31 -13.53
C ALA A 150 18.08 -28.16 -13.58
N ASP A 151 17.54 -27.35 -12.67
CA ASP A 151 16.12 -27.02 -12.61
C ASP A 151 15.95 -25.51 -12.94
N PRO A 152 15.77 -25.11 -14.20
CA PRO A 152 15.45 -23.74 -14.55
C PRO A 152 14.12 -23.29 -13.93
N ASP A 153 13.99 -22.01 -13.66
CA ASP A 153 12.76 -21.44 -13.13
C ASP A 153 11.59 -21.73 -14.09
N PRO A 154 10.46 -22.30 -13.62
CA PRO A 154 9.36 -22.72 -14.49
C PRO A 154 8.61 -21.55 -15.16
N TYR A 155 8.81 -20.31 -14.70
CA TYR A 155 8.10 -19.15 -15.23
C TYR A 155 8.84 -18.44 -16.39
N ASP A 156 10.18 -18.43 -16.35
CA ASP A 156 10.99 -17.70 -17.32
C ASP A 156 12.16 -18.50 -17.91
N ASN A 157 12.30 -19.75 -17.48
CA ASN A 157 13.36 -20.67 -17.92
C ASN A 157 14.78 -20.16 -17.63
N VAL A 158 14.97 -19.27 -16.66
CA VAL A 158 16.26 -18.75 -16.22
C VAL A 158 16.79 -19.58 -15.06
N LEU A 159 18.02 -20.06 -15.17
CA LEU A 159 18.68 -20.84 -14.14
C LEU A 159 19.37 -19.91 -13.13
N ARG A 160 18.71 -19.66 -12.01
CA ARG A 160 19.23 -18.86 -10.90
C ARG A 160 19.75 -19.69 -9.76
N ARG A 161 19.27 -20.94 -9.67
CA ARG A 161 19.52 -21.86 -8.56
C ARG A 161 19.97 -23.22 -9.09
N ILE A 162 20.75 -23.92 -8.28
CA ILE A 162 21.07 -25.33 -8.50
C ILE A 162 20.68 -26.12 -7.25
N PRO A 163 20.03 -27.29 -7.41
CA PRO A 163 19.82 -28.20 -6.29
C PRO A 163 21.18 -28.78 -5.86
N LEU A 164 21.50 -28.68 -4.58
CA LEU A 164 22.73 -29.32 -4.04
C LEU A 164 22.52 -30.80 -3.74
N GLU A 165 21.27 -31.26 -3.72
CA GLU A 165 20.88 -32.65 -3.45
C GLU A 165 19.72 -33.04 -4.35
N LYS A 166 19.83 -34.18 -5.02
CA LYS A 166 18.72 -34.79 -5.76
C LYS A 166 18.55 -36.26 -5.34
N ILE A 167 17.30 -36.68 -5.25
CA ILE A 167 16.90 -38.04 -4.89
C ILE A 167 16.09 -38.60 -6.05
N GLY A 168 16.52 -39.77 -6.55
CA GLY A 168 15.81 -40.54 -7.58
C GLY A 168 16.03 -42.03 -7.42
N ALA A 169 15.07 -42.88 -7.76
CA ALA A 169 15.12 -44.32 -7.84
C ALA A 169 15.99 -45.03 -6.77
N ARG A 170 15.88 -44.72 -5.51
CA ARG A 170 16.63 -45.25 -4.36
C ARG A 170 18.05 -44.72 -4.14
N HIS A 171 18.57 -43.86 -5.02
CA HIS A 171 19.88 -43.26 -4.87
C HIS A 171 19.76 -41.75 -4.69
N ARG A 172 20.69 -41.21 -3.93
CA ARG A 172 20.82 -39.78 -3.66
C ARG A 172 22.21 -39.33 -4.07
N PHE A 173 22.28 -38.27 -4.84
CA PHE A 173 23.53 -37.65 -5.21
C PHE A 173 23.55 -36.17 -4.84
N PHE A 174 24.73 -35.70 -4.45
CA PHE A 174 25.01 -34.28 -4.30
C PHE A 174 25.42 -33.68 -5.66
N ALA A 175 25.24 -32.34 -5.80
CA ALA A 175 25.64 -31.64 -7.02
C ALA A 175 27.15 -31.84 -7.32
N LEU A 176 27.50 -31.89 -8.61
CA LEU A 176 28.88 -31.97 -9.08
C LEU A 176 29.76 -30.89 -8.44
N SER A 177 29.26 -29.65 -8.33
CA SER A 177 29.94 -28.51 -7.70
C SER A 177 30.22 -28.72 -6.21
N LEU A 178 29.29 -29.32 -5.45
CA LEU A 178 29.44 -29.60 -4.03
C LEU A 178 30.40 -30.75 -3.78
N GLU A 179 30.29 -31.85 -4.56
CA GLU A 179 31.23 -32.95 -4.51
C GLU A 179 32.66 -32.54 -4.88
N THR A 180 32.79 -31.64 -5.88
CA THR A 180 34.09 -31.08 -6.25
C THR A 180 34.71 -30.31 -5.07
N LEU A 181 33.92 -29.50 -4.36
CA LEU A 181 34.41 -28.77 -3.18
C LEU A 181 34.74 -29.73 -2.02
N ARG A 182 33.92 -30.77 -1.80
CA ARG A 182 34.15 -31.80 -0.78
C ARG A 182 35.49 -32.52 -0.97
N VAL A 183 35.71 -32.97 -2.19
CA VAL A 183 36.96 -33.69 -2.53
C VAL A 183 38.16 -32.75 -2.50
N ALA A 184 38.03 -31.54 -3.05
CA ALA A 184 39.08 -30.51 -3.05
C ALA A 184 39.55 -30.12 -1.62
N ARG A 185 38.65 -30.21 -0.62
CA ARG A 185 38.96 -29.90 0.79
C ARG A 185 39.28 -31.16 1.62
N GLY A 186 39.17 -32.37 1.07
CA GLY A 186 39.35 -33.62 1.80
C GLY A 186 38.39 -33.76 2.99
N ALA A 187 37.17 -33.22 2.88
CA ALA A 187 36.24 -33.08 3.97
C ALA A 187 35.02 -34.00 3.83
N VAL A 188 34.26 -34.14 4.91
CA VAL A 188 32.98 -34.86 4.95
C VAL A 188 31.85 -33.85 5.06
N ILE A 189 30.73 -34.14 4.38
CA ILE A 189 29.52 -33.32 4.50
C ILE A 189 28.75 -33.76 5.73
N THR A 190 28.50 -32.83 6.66
CA THR A 190 27.60 -33.05 7.80
C THR A 190 26.25 -32.37 7.49
N GLU A 191 25.18 -33.09 7.71
CA GLU A 191 23.85 -32.70 7.31
C GLU A 191 22.93 -32.37 8.49
N THR A 192 22.19 -31.28 8.36
CA THR A 192 21.02 -31.00 9.18
C THR A 192 19.78 -30.80 8.28
N PRO A 193 18.55 -30.79 8.81
CA PRO A 193 17.38 -30.52 7.99
C PRO A 193 17.42 -29.14 7.26
N SER A 194 18.12 -28.15 7.81
CA SER A 194 18.17 -26.78 7.29
C SER A 194 19.50 -26.37 6.68
N SER A 195 20.58 -27.16 6.86
CA SER A 195 21.92 -26.80 6.40
C SER A 195 22.82 -27.98 6.07
N LEU A 196 23.85 -27.70 5.27
CA LEU A 196 25.00 -28.55 5.04
C LEU A 196 26.22 -27.90 5.66
N GLU A 197 27.09 -28.69 6.28
CA GLU A 197 28.39 -28.23 6.80
C GLU A 197 29.52 -28.97 6.13
N LEU A 198 30.51 -28.25 5.61
CA LEU A 198 31.65 -28.78 4.92
C LEU A 198 32.92 -28.02 5.32
N ALA A 199 33.86 -28.67 6.04
CA ALA A 199 35.12 -28.01 6.44
C ALA A 199 34.94 -26.65 7.12
N GLY A 200 34.00 -26.53 8.05
CA GLY A 200 33.69 -25.30 8.76
C GLY A 200 32.80 -24.29 7.96
N LEU A 201 32.51 -24.62 6.70
CA LEU A 201 31.58 -23.83 5.89
C LEU A 201 30.14 -24.31 6.15
N ARG A 202 29.28 -23.41 6.63
CA ARG A 202 27.86 -23.67 6.81
C ARG A 202 27.05 -23.11 5.65
N ILE A 203 26.40 -24.00 4.90
CA ILE A 203 25.55 -23.71 3.75
C ILE A 203 24.10 -23.82 4.22
N HIS A 204 23.37 -22.71 4.27
CA HIS A 204 21.94 -22.74 4.56
C HIS A 204 21.20 -23.22 3.31
N ALA A 205 20.77 -24.48 3.35
CA ALA A 205 20.11 -25.16 2.24
C ALA A 205 19.11 -26.18 2.81
N PRO A 206 17.85 -25.80 3.02
CA PRO A 206 16.85 -26.66 3.63
C PRO A 206 16.48 -27.82 2.71
N ARG A 207 16.28 -29.01 3.30
CA ARG A 207 16.04 -30.26 2.54
C ARG A 207 14.73 -30.23 1.75
N HIS A 208 13.69 -29.52 2.24
CA HIS A 208 12.41 -29.44 1.55
C HIS A 208 12.48 -28.72 0.19
N ASP A 209 13.51 -27.91 -0.05
CA ASP A 209 13.77 -27.20 -1.30
C ASP A 209 14.93 -27.85 -2.09
N SER A 210 15.08 -29.19 -2.06
CA SER A 210 16.17 -29.92 -2.69
C SER A 210 17.55 -29.32 -2.39
N ARG A 211 17.70 -28.69 -1.23
CA ARG A 211 18.88 -27.93 -0.82
C ARG A 211 19.33 -26.90 -1.86
N SER A 212 18.37 -26.16 -2.39
CA SER A 212 18.59 -25.20 -3.49
C SER A 212 19.58 -24.11 -3.10
N LEU A 213 20.55 -23.85 -3.98
CA LEU A 213 21.59 -22.82 -3.86
C LEU A 213 21.40 -21.76 -4.93
N LEU A 214 21.24 -20.48 -4.54
CA LEU A 214 21.35 -19.35 -5.47
C LEU A 214 22.79 -19.18 -5.92
N ILE A 215 23.01 -19.24 -7.24
CA ILE A 215 24.34 -19.14 -7.82
C ILE A 215 24.76 -17.67 -7.90
N ARG A 216 25.95 -17.34 -7.39
CA ARG A 216 26.60 -16.06 -7.61
C ARG A 216 27.45 -16.13 -8.88
N TYR A 217 26.81 -15.95 -10.03
CA TYR A 217 27.48 -15.97 -11.31
C TYR A 217 28.58 -14.89 -11.42
N ARG A 218 29.62 -15.20 -12.17
CA ARG A 218 30.67 -14.27 -12.62
C ARG A 218 30.43 -13.94 -14.09
N ARG A 219 30.77 -12.74 -14.52
CA ARG A 219 30.63 -12.32 -15.93
C ARG A 219 31.54 -13.11 -16.83
N ALA A 220 32.72 -13.49 -16.32
CA ALA A 220 33.70 -14.28 -17.06
C ALA A 220 34.37 -15.28 -16.11
N MET A 221 34.40 -16.53 -16.53
CA MET A 221 35.14 -17.58 -15.87
C MET A 221 36.44 -17.84 -16.66
N PRO A 222 37.55 -18.23 -16.00
CA PRO A 222 38.75 -18.65 -16.71
C PRO A 222 38.47 -19.86 -17.58
N HIS A 223 38.81 -19.75 -18.86
CA HIS A 223 38.64 -20.81 -19.84
C HIS A 223 40.00 -21.20 -20.46
N LEU A 224 40.17 -22.49 -20.70
CA LEU A 224 41.29 -23.04 -21.43
C LEU A 224 40.77 -24.10 -22.42
N SER A 225 41.23 -24.08 -23.65
CA SER A 225 40.90 -25.12 -24.63
C SER A 225 41.67 -26.40 -24.32
N ILE A 226 41.01 -27.57 -24.41
CA ILE A 226 41.73 -28.86 -24.36
C ILE A 226 42.80 -28.96 -25.43
N HIS A 227 42.52 -28.44 -26.62
CA HIS A 227 43.53 -28.40 -27.69
C HIS A 227 44.79 -27.64 -27.26
N GLN A 228 44.63 -26.48 -26.61
CA GLN A 228 45.76 -25.69 -26.09
C GLN A 228 46.51 -26.41 -24.97
N LEU A 229 45.77 -27.01 -24.02
CA LEU A 229 46.34 -27.78 -22.90
C LEU A 229 47.26 -28.90 -23.41
N VAL A 230 46.77 -29.70 -24.36
CA VAL A 230 47.48 -30.86 -24.84
C VAL A 230 48.65 -30.49 -25.78
N THR A 231 48.49 -29.35 -26.52
CA THR A 231 49.54 -28.88 -27.43
C THR A 231 50.69 -28.19 -26.69
N ASN A 232 50.38 -27.46 -25.62
CA ASN A 232 51.37 -26.74 -24.81
C ASN A 232 51.09 -26.82 -23.32
N PRO A 233 51.33 -27.97 -22.67
CA PRO A 233 51.04 -28.13 -21.23
C PRO A 233 51.83 -27.17 -20.33
N ALA A 234 53.03 -26.78 -20.73
CA ALA A 234 53.87 -25.88 -19.93
C ALA A 234 53.25 -24.47 -19.81
N ALA A 235 52.67 -23.97 -20.88
CA ALA A 235 51.94 -22.68 -20.84
C ALA A 235 50.64 -22.76 -20.03
N ALA A 236 49.99 -23.92 -19.96
CA ALA A 236 48.78 -24.16 -19.22
C ALA A 236 49.02 -24.33 -17.69
N ALA A 237 50.23 -24.73 -17.30
CA ALA A 237 50.56 -25.05 -15.90
C ALA A 237 50.20 -23.97 -14.86
N PRO A 238 50.46 -22.65 -15.07
CA PRO A 238 50.07 -21.63 -14.09
C PRO A 238 48.57 -21.46 -13.92
N LEU A 239 47.77 -21.82 -14.92
CA LEU A 239 46.31 -21.70 -14.91
C LEU A 239 45.66 -22.91 -14.20
N VAL A 240 46.32 -24.09 -14.26
CA VAL A 240 45.80 -25.36 -13.81
C VAL A 240 46.19 -25.68 -12.37
N ARG A 241 47.44 -25.35 -11.97
CA ARG A 241 48.00 -25.73 -10.67
C ARG A 241 47.11 -25.26 -9.51
N ASP A 242 46.82 -26.17 -8.58
CA ASP A 242 46.01 -25.97 -7.39
C ASP A 242 44.56 -25.51 -7.63
N LYS A 243 44.08 -25.54 -8.89
CA LYS A 243 42.69 -25.18 -9.24
C LYS A 243 41.79 -26.43 -9.30
N ALA A 244 40.49 -26.19 -9.11
CA ALA A 244 39.45 -27.13 -9.50
C ALA A 244 39.19 -26.98 -11.01
N VAL A 245 39.43 -28.07 -11.76
CA VAL A 245 39.28 -28.05 -13.22
C VAL A 245 37.98 -28.72 -13.61
N PHE A 246 37.10 -27.94 -14.27
CA PHE A 246 35.82 -28.44 -14.77
C PHE A 246 35.98 -28.73 -16.29
N ILE A 247 35.83 -29.98 -16.67
CA ILE A 247 35.90 -30.44 -18.06
C ILE A 247 34.49 -30.59 -18.60
N GLY A 248 34.15 -29.93 -19.70
CA GLY A 248 32.84 -30.07 -20.35
C GLY A 248 32.82 -29.51 -21.77
N ILE A 249 31.70 -29.73 -22.46
CA ILE A 249 31.50 -29.26 -23.84
C ILE A 249 31.20 -27.78 -23.84
N THR A 250 32.05 -26.97 -24.48
CA THR A 250 31.85 -25.52 -24.67
C THR A 250 31.61 -25.14 -26.11
N ALA A 251 31.86 -26.06 -27.06
CA ALA A 251 31.61 -25.84 -28.49
C ALA A 251 30.11 -25.56 -28.74
N GLN A 252 29.81 -24.51 -29.49
CA GLN A 252 28.44 -24.14 -29.84
C GLN A 252 27.75 -25.19 -30.71
N SER A 253 28.52 -25.87 -31.56
CA SER A 253 28.03 -26.92 -32.44
C SER A 253 27.62 -28.21 -31.74
N ALA A 254 28.11 -28.45 -30.53
CA ALA A 254 27.94 -29.71 -29.81
C ALA A 254 27.30 -29.59 -28.44
N ALA A 255 27.34 -28.43 -27.79
CA ALA A 255 26.75 -28.25 -26.45
C ALA A 255 25.23 -28.17 -26.54
N GLN A 256 24.56 -29.23 -26.08
CA GLN A 256 23.09 -29.31 -25.97
C GLN A 256 22.60 -28.78 -24.61
N ASP A 257 23.42 -28.88 -23.57
CA ASP A 257 23.14 -28.40 -22.22
C ASP A 257 23.50 -26.90 -22.11
N ARG A 258 22.51 -26.07 -22.41
CA ARG A 258 22.62 -24.61 -22.37
C ARG A 258 21.42 -23.98 -21.74
N HIS A 259 21.68 -23.09 -20.78
CA HIS A 259 20.62 -22.43 -20.00
C HIS A 259 20.71 -20.90 -20.04
N MET A 260 19.58 -20.26 -19.94
CA MET A 260 19.51 -18.84 -19.65
C MET A 260 19.94 -18.59 -18.20
N THR A 261 20.71 -17.54 -17.96
CA THR A 261 21.17 -17.13 -16.62
C THR A 261 20.87 -15.64 -16.41
N PRO A 262 20.98 -15.09 -15.19
CA PRO A 262 20.81 -13.66 -14.95
C PRO A 262 21.70 -12.74 -15.82
N TYR A 263 22.82 -13.23 -16.31
CA TYR A 263 23.69 -12.51 -17.25
C TYR A 263 23.37 -12.73 -18.73
N SER A 264 22.42 -13.60 -19.05
CA SER A 264 22.10 -13.90 -20.45
C SER A 264 21.32 -12.76 -21.09
N PHE A 265 21.98 -12.05 -22.01
CA PHE A 265 21.32 -11.11 -22.93
C PHE A 265 21.04 -11.82 -24.27
N GLY A 266 20.19 -12.85 -24.21
CA GLY A 266 19.91 -13.67 -25.40
C GLY A 266 20.98 -14.72 -25.72
N GLN A 267 22.08 -14.79 -24.97
CA GLN A 267 23.09 -15.84 -25.07
C GLN A 267 22.97 -16.80 -23.89
N THR A 268 22.93 -18.08 -24.17
CA THR A 268 22.87 -19.13 -23.16
C THR A 268 24.25 -19.49 -22.64
N MET A 269 24.34 -19.84 -21.36
CA MET A 269 25.56 -20.36 -20.71
C MET A 269 25.59 -21.90 -20.79
N VAL A 270 26.74 -22.49 -20.98
CA VAL A 270 26.90 -23.96 -21.00
C VAL A 270 26.88 -24.53 -19.58
N GLY A 271 26.39 -25.77 -19.42
CA GLY A 271 26.24 -26.43 -18.13
C GLY A 271 27.54 -26.48 -17.31
N VAL A 272 28.64 -26.82 -17.88
CA VAL A 272 29.95 -26.84 -17.21
C VAL A 272 30.33 -25.49 -16.58
N GLU A 273 30.00 -24.40 -17.22
CA GLU A 273 30.25 -23.05 -16.68
C GLU A 273 29.32 -22.74 -15.50
N ILE A 274 28.08 -23.25 -15.54
CA ILE A 274 27.12 -23.14 -14.44
C ILE A 274 27.64 -23.89 -13.21
N HIS A 275 28.13 -25.12 -13.38
CA HIS A 275 28.70 -25.91 -12.29
C HIS A 275 29.97 -25.27 -11.72
N ALA A 276 30.81 -24.68 -12.56
CA ALA A 276 31.98 -23.93 -12.11
C ALA A 276 31.57 -22.67 -11.30
N ASN A 277 30.54 -21.91 -11.72
CA ASN A 277 30.00 -20.78 -10.96
C ASN A 277 29.38 -21.21 -9.63
N ALA A 278 28.68 -22.35 -9.60
CA ALA A 278 28.13 -22.91 -8.37
C ALA A 278 29.27 -23.31 -7.39
N PHE A 279 30.34 -23.92 -7.91
CA PHE A 279 31.53 -24.22 -7.13
C PHE A 279 32.18 -22.93 -6.56
N GLU A 280 32.35 -21.89 -7.36
CA GLU A 280 32.88 -20.60 -6.89
C GLU A 280 32.02 -19.98 -5.80
N THR A 281 30.68 -20.05 -5.95
CA THR A 281 29.73 -19.59 -4.93
C THR A 281 29.95 -20.31 -3.60
N LEU A 282 30.14 -21.62 -3.64
CA LEU A 282 30.41 -22.45 -2.48
C LEU A 282 31.82 -22.20 -1.91
N ALA A 283 32.86 -22.19 -2.76
CA ALA A 283 34.26 -22.06 -2.36
C ALA A 283 34.56 -20.72 -1.65
N HIS A 284 33.94 -19.65 -2.11
CA HIS A 284 34.10 -18.30 -1.57
C HIS A 284 33.02 -17.90 -0.55
N ALA A 285 32.07 -18.81 -0.24
CA ALA A 285 30.95 -18.52 0.65
C ALA A 285 30.15 -17.25 0.27
N THR A 286 30.00 -17.00 -1.03
CA THR A 286 29.31 -15.82 -1.54
C THR A 286 27.82 -16.02 -1.70
N PHE A 287 27.19 -16.63 -0.68
CA PHE A 287 25.79 -17.05 -0.70
C PHE A 287 24.86 -15.85 -0.79
N LEU A 288 23.92 -15.91 -1.71
CA LEU A 288 22.74 -15.08 -1.73
C LEU A 288 21.64 -15.77 -0.90
N ARG A 289 20.99 -15.02 -0.03
CA ARG A 289 19.97 -15.56 0.88
C ARG A 289 18.63 -14.88 0.61
N PRO A 290 17.56 -15.62 0.34
CA PRO A 290 16.24 -15.00 0.26
C PRO A 290 15.86 -14.45 1.63
N ALA A 291 15.21 -13.28 1.63
CA ALA A 291 14.63 -12.73 2.85
C ALA A 291 13.51 -13.66 3.34
N PRO A 292 13.42 -13.92 4.66
CA PRO A 292 12.34 -14.75 5.18
C PRO A 292 10.99 -14.02 5.02
N ASP A 293 9.92 -14.76 4.72
CA ASP A 293 8.57 -14.23 4.48
C ASP A 293 8.09 -13.34 5.63
N SER A 294 8.42 -13.70 6.87
CA SER A 294 8.10 -12.90 8.05
C SER A 294 8.72 -11.50 8.01
N ALA A 295 9.95 -11.37 7.52
CA ALA A 295 10.60 -10.06 7.38
C ALA A 295 9.94 -9.22 6.29
N VAL A 296 9.52 -9.85 5.19
CA VAL A 296 8.80 -9.17 4.09
C VAL A 296 7.44 -8.66 4.59
N VAL A 297 6.67 -9.51 5.28
CA VAL A 297 5.37 -9.13 5.85
C VAL A 297 5.52 -8.00 6.87
N LEU A 298 6.50 -8.08 7.77
CA LEU A 298 6.77 -7.01 8.74
C LEU A 298 7.17 -5.70 8.06
N PHE A 299 7.97 -5.76 7.01
CA PHE A 299 8.33 -4.58 6.21
C PHE A 299 7.10 -3.97 5.54
N CYS A 300 6.25 -4.76 4.90
CA CYS A 300 5.00 -4.31 4.30
C CYS A 300 4.06 -3.68 5.34
N LEU A 301 3.94 -4.28 6.53
CA LEU A 301 3.17 -3.72 7.64
C LEU A 301 3.72 -2.37 8.10
N ALA A 302 5.04 -2.25 8.25
CA ALA A 302 5.69 -0.99 8.62
C ALA A 302 5.46 0.10 7.56
N VAL A 303 5.55 -0.24 6.28
CA VAL A 303 5.27 0.67 5.15
C VAL A 303 3.81 1.14 5.16
N ALA A 304 2.86 0.22 5.32
CA ALA A 304 1.44 0.55 5.39
C ALA A 304 1.11 1.45 6.61
N LEU A 305 1.70 1.16 7.76
CA LEU A 305 1.58 1.97 8.96
C LEU A 305 2.18 3.37 8.76
N ALA A 306 3.39 3.46 8.18
CA ALA A 306 4.04 4.73 7.91
C ALA A 306 3.21 5.59 6.95
N ALA A 307 2.72 5.02 5.83
CA ALA A 307 1.82 5.71 4.91
C ALA A 307 0.55 6.20 5.63
N GLY A 308 -0.05 5.35 6.46
CA GLY A 308 -1.21 5.71 7.25
C GLY A 308 -0.96 6.87 8.22
N LEU A 309 0.15 6.85 8.95
CA LEU A 309 0.52 7.90 9.90
C LEU A 309 0.86 9.23 9.20
N ILE A 310 1.56 9.18 8.06
CA ILE A 310 1.87 10.37 7.26
C ILE A 310 0.58 11.13 6.93
N PHE A 311 -0.40 10.48 6.33
CA PHE A 311 -1.65 11.11 5.92
C PHE A 311 -2.66 11.33 7.06
N TYR A 312 -2.45 10.71 8.22
CA TYR A 312 -3.23 10.98 9.42
C TYR A 312 -2.81 12.28 10.12
N TYR A 313 -1.49 12.51 10.28
CA TYR A 313 -0.96 13.66 11.01
C TYR A 313 -0.65 14.86 10.13
N LEU A 314 -0.33 14.65 8.86
CA LEU A 314 0.08 15.72 7.94
C LEU A 314 -0.98 15.93 6.86
N ALA A 315 -1.12 17.18 6.43
CA ALA A 315 -2.00 17.57 5.33
C ALA A 315 -1.25 18.46 4.33
N GLY A 316 -1.72 18.46 3.07
CA GLY A 316 -1.11 19.27 2.01
C GLY A 316 0.24 18.72 1.54
N TRP A 317 1.09 19.60 0.99
CA TRP A 317 2.34 19.21 0.34
C TRP A 317 3.34 18.42 1.22
N PRO A 318 3.48 18.65 2.56
CA PRO A 318 4.40 17.86 3.38
C PRO A 318 4.03 16.38 3.45
N ALA A 319 2.73 16.06 3.46
CA ALA A 319 2.28 14.67 3.43
C ALA A 319 2.70 13.97 2.15
N TYR A 320 2.50 14.63 1.00
CA TYR A 320 2.91 14.06 -0.30
C TYR A 320 4.44 13.97 -0.45
N ALA A 321 5.19 14.94 0.09
CA ALA A 321 6.66 14.88 0.07
C ALA A 321 7.19 13.70 0.88
N LEU A 322 6.67 13.46 2.09
CA LEU A 322 7.04 12.31 2.90
C LEU A 322 6.57 10.98 2.29
N ALA A 323 5.40 10.95 1.67
CA ALA A 323 4.93 9.78 0.94
C ALA A 323 5.85 9.45 -0.25
N ALA A 324 6.31 10.46 -0.99
CA ALA A 324 7.29 10.28 -2.06
C ALA A 324 8.64 9.74 -1.54
N LEU A 325 9.11 10.24 -0.39
CA LEU A 325 10.30 9.70 0.29
C LEU A 325 10.11 8.25 0.72
N LEU A 326 8.93 7.91 1.26
CA LEU A 326 8.60 6.53 1.63
C LEU A 326 8.61 5.61 0.40
N LEU A 327 7.99 6.04 -0.71
CA LEU A 327 8.02 5.30 -1.98
C LEU A 327 9.46 5.10 -2.45
N LEU A 328 10.27 6.16 -2.47
CA LEU A 328 11.68 6.07 -2.84
C LEU A 328 12.45 5.07 -1.96
N ALA A 329 12.25 5.11 -0.65
CA ALA A 329 12.88 4.19 0.29
C ALA A 329 12.51 2.73 0.00
N VAL A 330 11.23 2.45 -0.30
CA VAL A 330 10.75 1.11 -0.66
C VAL A 330 11.37 0.64 -1.98
N HIS A 331 11.52 1.52 -2.96
CA HIS A 331 12.15 1.18 -4.24
C HIS A 331 13.66 0.89 -4.10
N LEU A 332 14.33 1.55 -3.17
CA LEU A 332 15.76 1.35 -2.90
C LEU A 332 16.04 0.15 -1.99
N ALA A 333 15.06 -0.30 -1.19
CA ALA A 333 15.24 -1.35 -0.20
C ALA A 333 15.78 -2.67 -0.79
N PRO A 334 15.28 -3.22 -1.92
CA PRO A 334 15.80 -4.44 -2.53
C PRO A 334 17.24 -4.28 -3.01
N TRP A 335 17.60 -3.12 -3.57
CA TRP A 335 18.96 -2.83 -3.98
C TRP A 335 19.92 -2.78 -2.78
N LEU A 336 19.54 -2.12 -1.70
CA LEU A 336 20.32 -2.08 -0.46
C LEU A 336 20.47 -3.49 0.14
N ALA A 337 19.38 -4.27 0.22
CA ALA A 337 19.41 -5.64 0.72
C ALA A 337 20.37 -6.51 -0.11
N PHE A 338 20.37 -6.34 -1.44
CA PHE A 338 21.22 -7.10 -2.35
C PHE A 338 22.72 -6.84 -2.12
N GLN A 339 23.10 -5.61 -1.72
CA GLN A 339 24.50 -5.31 -1.35
C GLN A 339 24.95 -6.13 -0.14
N TYR A 340 24.01 -6.48 0.76
CA TYR A 340 24.25 -7.36 1.91
C TYR A 340 23.98 -8.84 1.61
N ARG A 341 23.88 -9.20 0.32
CA ARG A 341 23.61 -10.56 -0.17
C ARG A 341 22.25 -11.11 0.26
N ILE A 342 21.30 -10.25 0.54
CA ILE A 342 19.91 -10.61 0.83
C ILE A 342 19.07 -10.32 -0.40
N VAL A 343 18.42 -11.36 -0.93
CA VAL A 343 17.45 -11.24 -2.02
C VAL A 343 16.11 -10.90 -1.40
N PHE A 344 15.70 -9.66 -1.55
CA PHE A 344 14.45 -9.14 -1.01
C PHE A 344 13.43 -9.00 -2.15
N PRO A 345 12.22 -9.56 -2.04
CA PRO A 345 11.20 -9.46 -3.08
C PRO A 345 10.78 -8.01 -3.26
N TYR A 346 10.44 -7.65 -4.48
CA TYR A 346 10.08 -6.29 -4.84
C TYR A 346 8.56 -6.09 -4.95
N ALA A 347 7.85 -7.07 -5.52
CA ALA A 347 6.44 -6.95 -5.90
C ALA A 347 5.51 -6.65 -4.71
N GLN A 348 5.67 -7.37 -3.59
CA GLN A 348 4.85 -7.17 -2.40
C GLN A 348 5.08 -5.81 -1.73
N PRO A 349 6.32 -5.40 -1.41
CA PRO A 349 6.59 -4.07 -0.85
C PRO A 349 6.18 -2.93 -1.78
N PHE A 350 6.44 -3.07 -3.08
CA PHE A 350 6.05 -2.11 -4.11
C PHE A 350 4.53 -1.90 -4.12
N SER A 351 3.76 -2.97 -4.29
CA SER A 351 2.30 -2.89 -4.32
C SER A 351 1.72 -2.38 -3.01
N THR A 352 2.29 -2.80 -1.85
CA THR A 352 1.89 -2.29 -0.53
C THR A 352 2.07 -0.78 -0.44
N ALA A 353 3.25 -0.28 -0.81
CA ALA A 353 3.57 1.14 -0.71
C ALA A 353 2.64 1.98 -1.60
N TRP A 354 2.48 1.60 -2.86
CA TRP A 354 1.62 2.33 -3.79
C TRP A 354 0.14 2.27 -3.41
N LEU A 355 -0.39 1.09 -3.08
CA LEU A 355 -1.80 0.95 -2.71
C LEU A 355 -2.12 1.71 -1.42
N THR A 356 -1.26 1.63 -0.40
CA THR A 356 -1.52 2.32 0.87
C THR A 356 -1.34 3.83 0.77
N VAL A 357 -0.33 4.32 0.04
CA VAL A 357 -0.12 5.76 -0.20
C VAL A 357 -1.27 6.35 -1.00
N VAL A 358 -1.69 5.70 -2.08
CA VAL A 358 -2.83 6.15 -2.90
C VAL A 358 -4.12 6.12 -2.09
N ALA A 359 -4.39 5.02 -1.38
CA ALA A 359 -5.59 4.88 -0.56
C ALA A 359 -5.66 5.96 0.55
N ALA A 360 -4.55 6.19 1.25
CA ALA A 360 -4.45 7.21 2.29
C ALA A 360 -4.61 8.63 1.73
N GLY A 361 -3.94 8.92 0.63
CA GLY A 361 -4.00 10.22 -0.04
C GLY A 361 -5.39 10.55 -0.58
N VAL A 362 -6.04 9.59 -1.23
CA VAL A 362 -7.42 9.73 -1.74
C VAL A 362 -8.40 9.93 -0.58
N PHE A 363 -8.28 9.14 0.49
CA PHE A 363 -9.11 9.31 1.68
C PHE A 363 -8.94 10.71 2.28
N GLN A 364 -7.70 11.16 2.45
CA GLN A 364 -7.41 12.49 2.98
C GLN A 364 -7.97 13.60 2.07
N TYR A 365 -7.81 13.49 0.75
CA TYR A 365 -8.35 14.46 -0.20
C TYR A 365 -9.87 14.63 -0.05
N PHE A 366 -10.61 13.51 -0.03
CA PHE A 366 -12.07 13.55 0.16
C PHE A 366 -12.47 14.08 1.54
N PHE A 367 -11.71 13.71 2.58
CA PHE A 367 -11.95 14.20 3.93
C PHE A 367 -11.78 15.72 4.02
N VAL A 368 -10.66 16.26 3.52
CA VAL A 368 -10.37 17.69 3.53
C VAL A 368 -11.38 18.46 2.68
N ARG A 369 -11.70 17.97 1.47
CA ARG A 369 -12.71 18.59 0.60
C ARG A 369 -14.08 18.65 1.26
N ARG A 370 -14.49 17.60 1.96
CA ARG A 370 -15.76 17.57 2.70
C ARG A 370 -15.77 18.56 3.87
N LEU A 371 -14.65 18.69 4.57
CA LEU A 371 -14.51 19.66 5.67
C LEU A 371 -14.59 21.10 5.14
N LEU A 372 -13.84 21.42 4.10
CA LEU A 372 -13.86 22.75 3.46
C LEU A 372 -15.26 23.11 2.91
N GLY A 373 -15.96 22.15 2.33
CA GLY A 373 -17.33 22.35 1.84
C GLY A 373 -18.32 22.71 2.96
N ARG A 374 -18.16 22.10 4.14
CA ARG A 374 -19.00 22.42 5.32
C ARG A 374 -18.71 23.83 5.84
N THR A 375 -17.45 24.18 6.04
CA THR A 375 -17.06 25.52 6.52
C THR A 375 -17.45 26.62 5.53
N ALA A 376 -17.34 26.37 4.22
CA ALA A 376 -17.80 27.30 3.19
C ALA A 376 -19.32 27.51 3.24
N ALA A 377 -20.10 26.45 3.38
CA ALA A 377 -21.55 26.52 3.50
C ALA A 377 -22.01 27.24 4.77
N GLU A 378 -21.33 27.02 5.90
CA GLU A 378 -21.60 27.75 7.15
C GLU A 378 -21.28 29.24 7.01
N LYS A 379 -20.14 29.58 6.41
CA LYS A 379 -19.77 30.99 6.13
C LYS A 379 -20.79 31.69 5.22
N GLU A 380 -21.24 31.02 4.17
CA GLU A 380 -22.26 31.58 3.25
C GLU A 380 -23.59 31.83 3.96
N ARG A 381 -24.03 30.88 4.82
CA ARG A 381 -25.25 31.08 5.63
C ARG A 381 -25.12 32.25 6.58
N TYR A 382 -23.98 32.40 7.24
CA TYR A 382 -23.71 33.52 8.14
C TYR A 382 -23.70 34.85 7.40
N GLN A 383 -23.08 34.92 6.23
CA GLN A 383 -23.09 36.15 5.40
C GLN A 383 -24.51 36.53 4.96
N LYS A 384 -25.34 35.59 4.51
CA LYS A 384 -26.73 35.83 4.15
C LYS A 384 -27.54 36.37 5.34
N ALA A 385 -27.32 35.84 6.54
CA ALA A 385 -27.98 36.30 7.77
C ALA A 385 -27.60 37.76 8.08
N ILE A 386 -26.32 38.13 8.01
CA ILE A 386 -25.85 39.50 8.25
C ILE A 386 -26.44 40.46 7.21
N HIS A 387 -26.47 40.09 5.95
CA HIS A 387 -27.06 40.94 4.89
C HIS A 387 -28.54 41.20 5.13
N PHE A 388 -29.30 40.19 5.53
CA PHE A 388 -30.70 40.33 5.86
C PHE A 388 -30.91 41.29 7.04
N VAL A 389 -30.19 41.10 8.15
CA VAL A 389 -30.30 41.97 9.33
C VAL A 389 -29.93 43.43 9.00
N ALA A 390 -28.85 43.61 8.25
CA ALA A 390 -28.44 44.97 7.84
C ALA A 390 -29.52 45.69 6.96
N HIS A 391 -30.21 44.92 6.10
CA HIS A 391 -31.28 45.46 5.28
C HIS A 391 -32.50 45.86 6.14
N GLU A 392 -32.93 45.00 7.04
CA GLU A 392 -34.06 45.24 7.96
C GLU A 392 -33.79 46.39 8.97
N MET A 393 -32.53 46.59 9.37
CA MET A 393 -32.12 47.71 10.21
C MET A 393 -32.08 49.04 9.44
N ARG A 394 -31.82 49.02 8.14
CA ARG A 394 -31.73 50.25 7.31
C ARG A 394 -33.07 50.95 7.19
N THR A 395 -34.17 50.20 7.07
CA THR A 395 -35.53 50.76 6.88
C THR A 395 -35.98 51.61 8.06
N PRO A 396 -35.99 51.14 9.33
CA PRO A 396 -36.37 52.00 10.46
C PRO A 396 -35.39 53.14 10.67
N LEU A 397 -34.09 52.95 10.39
CA LEU A 397 -33.10 54.01 10.51
C LEU A 397 -33.37 55.16 9.49
N GLN A 398 -33.72 54.81 8.24
CA GLN A 398 -34.10 55.81 7.22
C GLN A 398 -35.38 56.57 7.62
N ALA A 399 -36.36 55.90 8.21
CA ALA A 399 -37.58 56.52 8.72
C ALA A 399 -37.29 57.52 9.88
N ILE A 400 -36.41 57.11 10.80
CA ILE A 400 -35.95 57.98 11.90
C ILE A 400 -35.23 59.21 11.33
N GLN A 401 -34.25 58.97 10.43
CA GLN A 401 -33.45 60.01 9.85
C GLN A 401 -34.30 61.00 9.04
N GLY A 402 -35.17 60.51 8.15
CA GLY A 402 -36.07 61.35 7.35
C GLY A 402 -37.05 62.16 8.20
N SER A 403 -37.61 61.52 9.26
CA SER A 403 -38.49 62.24 10.19
C SER A 403 -37.75 63.35 10.97
N SER A 404 -36.53 63.08 11.40
CA SER A 404 -35.65 64.01 12.11
C SER A 404 -35.22 65.17 11.20
N GLU A 405 -34.87 64.92 9.94
CA GLU A 405 -34.49 65.92 8.96
C GLU A 405 -35.67 66.90 8.63
N LEU A 406 -36.88 66.34 8.46
CA LEU A 406 -38.10 67.13 8.27
C LEU A 406 -38.38 68.07 9.44
N MET A 407 -38.24 67.55 10.68
CA MET A 407 -38.41 68.34 11.90
C MET A 407 -37.35 69.45 12.05
N GLY A 408 -36.14 69.24 11.58
CA GLY A 408 -35.03 70.17 11.68
C GLY A 408 -35.06 71.25 10.55
N ARG A 409 -35.56 70.90 9.36
CA ARG A 409 -35.47 71.73 8.15
C ARG A 409 -36.67 72.66 7.89
N TYR A 410 -37.84 72.26 8.39
CA TYR A 410 -39.08 72.96 8.10
C TYR A 410 -39.78 73.42 9.38
N LYS A 411 -40.40 74.62 9.32
CA LYS A 411 -41.34 75.08 10.36
C LYS A 411 -42.67 74.33 10.19
N LEU A 412 -42.86 73.28 10.93
CA LEU A 412 -44.02 72.40 10.86
C LEU A 412 -45.07 72.82 11.92
N PRO A 413 -46.37 72.61 11.65
CA PRO A 413 -47.43 72.74 12.65
C PRO A 413 -47.16 71.75 13.81
N ASP A 414 -47.59 72.11 15.04
CA ASP A 414 -47.35 71.28 16.28
C ASP A 414 -47.88 69.87 16.15
N GLU A 415 -49.04 69.69 15.51
CA GLU A 415 -49.58 68.32 15.25
C GLU A 415 -48.66 67.49 14.40
N LYS A 416 -48.06 68.06 13.29
CA LYS A 416 -47.16 67.35 12.38
C LYS A 416 -45.83 67.06 13.05
N ARG A 417 -45.35 67.94 13.92
CA ARG A 417 -44.15 67.77 14.73
C ARG A 417 -44.33 66.58 15.73
N ALA A 418 -45.53 66.57 16.37
CA ALA A 418 -45.88 65.50 17.29
C ALA A 418 -45.99 64.11 16.57
N GLU A 419 -46.52 64.08 15.36
CA GLU A 419 -46.61 62.88 14.52
C GLU A 419 -45.22 62.35 14.16
N LEU A 420 -44.31 63.20 13.67
CA LEU A 420 -42.93 62.80 13.36
C LEU A 420 -42.14 62.31 14.59
N ALA A 421 -42.33 63.02 15.75
CA ALA A 421 -41.72 62.60 17.00
C ALA A 421 -42.23 61.22 17.45
N ARG A 422 -43.52 60.89 17.26
CA ARG A 422 -44.08 59.57 17.51
C ARG A 422 -43.49 58.54 16.58
N THR A 423 -43.29 58.83 15.27
CA THR A 423 -42.66 57.94 14.30
C THR A 423 -41.23 57.61 14.70
N ILE A 424 -40.42 58.62 15.05
CA ILE A 424 -39.06 58.43 15.53
C ILE A 424 -39.02 57.49 16.74
N ASN A 425 -39.90 57.75 17.74
CA ASN A 425 -39.93 56.91 18.95
C ASN A 425 -40.34 55.47 18.64
N LEU A 426 -41.31 55.26 17.74
CA LEU A 426 -41.82 53.94 17.36
C LEU A 426 -40.73 53.14 16.63
N GLU A 427 -40.07 53.76 15.62
CA GLU A 427 -39.04 53.08 14.84
C GLU A 427 -37.75 52.85 15.66
N SER A 428 -37.40 53.77 16.59
CA SER A 428 -36.29 53.57 17.53
C SER A 428 -36.55 52.36 18.45
N LYS A 429 -37.76 52.22 19.00
CA LYS A 429 -38.14 51.03 19.81
C LYS A 429 -38.18 49.75 19.00
N ARG A 430 -38.56 49.84 17.72
CA ARG A 430 -38.54 48.69 16.80
C ARG A 430 -37.10 48.23 16.51
N LEU A 431 -36.20 49.19 16.22
CA LEU A 431 -34.78 48.91 15.99
C LEU A 431 -34.11 48.30 17.20
N ALA A 432 -34.35 48.85 18.41
CA ALA A 432 -33.82 48.34 19.65
C ALA A 432 -34.26 46.86 19.92
N ARG A 433 -35.53 46.56 19.67
CA ARG A 433 -36.06 45.19 19.78
C ARG A 433 -35.42 44.26 18.77
N MET A 434 -35.23 44.67 17.55
CA MET A 434 -34.62 43.88 16.49
C MET A 434 -33.16 43.53 16.84
N ILE A 435 -32.39 44.52 17.32
CA ILE A 435 -31.01 44.30 17.79
C ILE A 435 -30.97 43.30 18.94
N GLN A 436 -31.86 43.46 19.95
CA GLN A 436 -31.91 42.55 21.10
C GLN A 436 -32.25 41.12 20.66
N THR A 437 -33.27 40.97 19.79
CA THR A 437 -33.63 39.63 19.25
C THR A 437 -32.48 38.98 18.49
N PHE A 438 -31.74 39.75 17.71
CA PHE A 438 -30.57 39.25 16.99
C PHE A 438 -29.48 38.74 17.96
N LEU A 439 -29.16 39.54 18.99
CA LEU A 439 -28.18 39.16 20.00
C LEU A 439 -28.61 37.93 20.80
N ASP A 440 -29.90 37.81 21.16
CA ASP A 440 -30.43 36.66 21.89
C ASP A 440 -30.38 35.40 21.04
N VAL A 441 -30.70 35.47 19.73
CA VAL A 441 -30.61 34.35 18.81
C VAL A 441 -29.14 33.89 18.62
N GLU A 442 -28.19 34.82 18.54
CA GLU A 442 -26.76 34.47 18.45
C GLU A 442 -26.27 33.81 19.72
N ARG A 443 -26.56 34.34 20.91
CA ARG A 443 -26.19 33.75 22.21
C ARG A 443 -26.80 32.36 22.39
N LEU A 444 -28.04 32.16 21.98
CA LEU A 444 -28.72 30.87 22.04
C LEU A 444 -28.06 29.85 21.10
N SER A 445 -27.66 30.28 19.90
CA SER A 445 -27.06 29.40 18.90
C SER A 445 -25.62 28.99 19.24
N GLU A 446 -24.89 29.82 19.97
CA GLU A 446 -23.53 29.53 20.46
C GLU A 446 -23.53 28.71 21.77
N GLY A 447 -24.71 28.40 22.31
CA GLY A 447 -24.85 27.70 23.59
C GLY A 447 -24.39 28.52 24.80
N GLN A 448 -24.26 29.85 24.63
CA GLN A 448 -23.80 30.75 25.69
C GLN A 448 -24.93 31.21 26.63
N MET A 449 -26.19 30.83 26.34
CA MET A 449 -27.34 31.18 27.16
C MET A 449 -27.60 30.09 28.22
N GLU A 450 -27.43 30.42 29.48
CA GLU A 450 -27.81 29.55 30.57
C GLU A 450 -29.34 29.53 30.72
N LEU A 451 -29.96 28.37 30.45
CA LEU A 451 -31.41 28.18 30.63
C LEU A 451 -31.77 28.09 32.09
N LYS A 452 -32.64 28.95 32.55
CA LYS A 452 -33.25 28.88 33.90
C LYS A 452 -34.25 27.72 33.94
N ARG A 453 -33.87 26.58 34.46
CA ARG A 453 -34.72 25.39 34.53
C ARG A 453 -35.52 25.39 35.84
N GLU A 454 -36.66 26.10 35.86
CA GLU A 454 -37.58 26.18 36.97
C GLU A 454 -38.88 25.39 36.71
N LEU A 455 -39.58 25.02 37.78
CA LEU A 455 -40.90 24.43 37.66
C LEU A 455 -41.95 25.55 37.72
N PHE A 456 -42.77 25.65 36.68
CA PHE A 456 -43.83 26.66 36.64
C PHE A 456 -45.12 26.11 36.01
N PRO A 457 -46.31 26.60 36.44
CA PRO A 457 -47.57 26.22 35.83
C PRO A 457 -47.72 26.88 34.46
N ILE A 458 -48.10 26.07 33.46
CA ILE A 458 -48.18 26.55 32.06
C ILE A 458 -49.43 27.39 31.79
N ALA A 459 -50.57 27.12 32.44
CA ALA A 459 -51.83 27.81 32.19
C ALA A 459 -51.74 29.32 32.44
N PRO A 460 -51.20 29.84 33.58
CA PRO A 460 -51.01 31.27 33.79
C PRO A 460 -50.10 31.93 32.75
N THR A 461 -49.10 31.18 32.22
CA THR A 461 -48.19 31.67 31.17
C THR A 461 -48.92 31.86 29.85
N ILE A 462 -49.79 30.92 29.47
CA ILE A 462 -50.62 31.03 28.27
C ILE A 462 -51.64 32.18 28.40
N ASP A 463 -52.32 32.28 29.57
CA ASP A 463 -53.30 33.32 29.85
C ASP A 463 -52.68 34.74 29.76
N ALA A 464 -51.49 34.92 30.35
CA ALA A 464 -50.75 36.17 30.24
C ALA A 464 -50.39 36.53 28.79
N CYS A 465 -50.03 35.56 27.95
CA CYS A 465 -49.75 35.75 26.55
C CYS A 465 -51.02 36.11 25.77
N LEU A 466 -52.17 35.45 26.07
CA LEU A 466 -53.45 35.76 25.43
C LEU A 466 -53.93 37.18 25.76
N GLU A 467 -53.85 37.62 27.02
CA GLU A 467 -54.17 38.97 27.39
C GLU A 467 -53.32 40.04 26.69
N ARG A 468 -52.03 39.76 26.49
CA ARG A 468 -51.12 40.67 25.77
C ARG A 468 -51.42 40.74 24.27
N VAL A 469 -51.94 39.66 23.66
CA VAL A 469 -52.28 39.62 22.22
C VAL A 469 -53.71 40.08 21.96
N ARG A 470 -54.63 40.08 22.94
CA ARG A 470 -56.04 40.52 22.84
C ARG A 470 -56.21 41.85 22.13
N PRO A 471 -55.52 42.96 22.50
CA PRO A 471 -55.69 44.24 21.83
C PRO A 471 -55.31 44.21 20.33
N LEU A 472 -54.35 43.30 19.92
CA LEU A 472 -53.96 43.10 18.55
C LEU A 472 -55.05 42.36 17.75
N ALA A 473 -55.63 41.33 18.35
CA ALA A 473 -56.74 40.56 17.80
C ALA A 473 -58.00 41.41 17.59
N GLU A 474 -58.37 42.22 18.61
CA GLU A 474 -59.53 43.14 18.58
C GLU A 474 -59.42 44.17 17.45
N ARG A 475 -58.22 44.72 17.18
CA ARG A 475 -57.97 45.64 16.07
C ARG A 475 -58.26 45.02 14.70
N LYS A 476 -58.10 43.71 14.56
CA LYS A 476 -58.40 42.98 13.34
C LYS A 476 -59.75 42.24 13.40
N SER A 477 -60.55 42.44 14.45
CA SER A 477 -61.81 41.72 14.70
C SER A 477 -61.64 40.21 14.72
N ILE A 478 -60.47 39.72 15.21
CA ILE A 478 -60.15 38.28 15.32
C ILE A 478 -60.62 37.76 16.69
N THR A 479 -61.38 36.68 16.67
CA THR A 479 -61.85 36.03 17.90
C THR A 479 -60.76 35.05 18.43
N LEU A 480 -60.30 35.27 19.69
CA LEU A 480 -59.41 34.37 20.38
C LEU A 480 -60.22 33.34 21.16
N LEU A 481 -60.13 32.07 20.78
CA LEU A 481 -60.75 30.97 21.52
C LEU A 481 -59.66 30.19 22.27
N CYS A 482 -59.80 30.02 23.57
CA CYS A 482 -58.93 29.17 24.34
C CYS A 482 -59.73 27.97 24.86
N GLY A 483 -59.26 26.75 24.53
CA GLY A 483 -59.84 25.51 25.09
C GLY A 483 -59.45 25.34 26.54
N PRO A 484 -59.97 24.31 27.20
CA PRO A 484 -59.64 24.04 28.61
C PRO A 484 -58.11 23.86 28.76
N LEU A 485 -57.50 24.69 29.60
CA LEU A 485 -56.09 24.55 29.95
C LEU A 485 -55.92 23.52 31.07
N ALA A 486 -55.17 22.47 30.82
CA ALA A 486 -54.87 21.48 31.84
C ALA A 486 -53.99 22.07 32.97
N PRO A 487 -54.25 21.80 34.22
CA PRO A 487 -53.41 22.24 35.34
C PRO A 487 -52.09 21.42 35.34
N ALA A 488 -51.17 21.79 34.46
CA ALA A 488 -49.89 21.10 34.32
C ALA A 488 -48.72 22.03 34.69
N THR A 489 -47.73 21.46 35.36
CA THR A 489 -46.48 22.12 35.71
C THR A 489 -45.40 21.58 34.77
N ILE A 490 -44.65 22.45 34.13
CA ILE A 490 -43.53 22.10 33.25
C ILE A 490 -42.22 22.58 33.86
N ARG A 491 -41.14 21.90 33.50
CA ARG A 491 -39.77 22.30 33.87
C ARG A 491 -39.07 22.95 32.67
N GLY A 492 -38.77 24.23 32.79
CA GLY A 492 -38.14 24.98 31.70
C GLY A 492 -37.81 26.41 32.10
N ASP A 493 -37.43 27.23 31.12
CA ASP A 493 -37.25 28.66 31.29
C ASP A 493 -38.59 29.34 30.99
N ARG A 494 -39.19 29.92 32.02
CA ARG A 494 -40.52 30.57 31.92
C ARG A 494 -40.50 31.74 30.94
N GLU A 495 -39.48 32.62 30.99
CA GLU A 495 -39.40 33.81 30.16
C GLU A 495 -39.29 33.40 28.67
N LEU A 496 -38.48 32.40 28.35
CA LEU A 496 -38.36 31.90 26.99
C LEU A 496 -39.63 31.20 26.51
N MET A 497 -40.33 30.50 27.40
CA MET A 497 -41.61 29.87 27.07
C MET A 497 -42.69 30.94 26.79
N GLU A 498 -42.81 31.99 27.63
CA GLU A 498 -43.69 33.14 27.35
C GLU A 498 -43.37 33.77 26.00
N TYR A 499 -42.09 33.94 25.70
CA TYR A 499 -41.65 34.50 24.39
C TYR A 499 -42.07 33.60 23.23
N ALA A 500 -41.90 32.29 23.34
CA ALA A 500 -42.30 31.33 22.31
C ALA A 500 -43.82 31.35 22.06
N VAL A 501 -44.60 31.26 23.15
CA VAL A 501 -46.07 31.30 23.07
C VAL A 501 -46.56 32.61 22.47
N TYR A 502 -46.02 33.75 22.95
CA TYR A 502 -46.37 35.08 22.45
C TYR A 502 -46.07 35.22 20.94
N ASN A 503 -44.93 34.71 20.46
CA ASN A 503 -44.60 34.72 19.05
C ASN A 503 -45.54 33.87 18.19
N LEU A 504 -45.94 32.71 18.66
CA LEU A 504 -46.94 31.88 17.96
C LEU A 504 -48.28 32.59 17.84
N LEU A 505 -48.77 33.20 18.96
CA LEU A 505 -50.03 33.90 18.99
C LEU A 505 -50.00 35.16 18.12
N THR A 506 -48.94 35.95 18.20
CA THR A 506 -48.81 37.18 17.37
C THR A 506 -48.73 36.84 15.90
N ASN A 507 -48.02 35.74 15.53
CA ASN A 507 -47.97 35.27 14.15
C ASN A 507 -49.37 34.83 13.67
N ALA A 508 -50.09 34.08 14.46
CA ALA A 508 -51.44 33.62 14.17
C ALA A 508 -52.39 34.81 13.87
N VAL A 509 -52.38 35.85 14.72
CA VAL A 509 -53.19 37.05 14.54
C VAL A 509 -52.68 37.89 13.34
N LYS A 510 -51.38 38.00 13.19
CA LYS A 510 -50.75 38.81 12.17
C LYS A 510 -51.06 38.33 10.74
N TYR A 511 -50.96 37.01 10.53
CA TYR A 511 -51.13 36.40 9.20
C TYR A 511 -52.58 35.93 8.92
N SER A 512 -53.50 36.10 9.87
CA SER A 512 -54.92 35.82 9.66
C SER A 512 -55.65 37.04 9.10
N PRO A 513 -56.61 36.83 8.20
CA PRO A 513 -57.55 37.88 7.76
C PRO A 513 -58.40 38.43 8.91
N ALA A 514 -58.98 39.60 8.70
CA ALA A 514 -59.94 40.16 9.63
C ALA A 514 -61.18 39.25 9.81
N SER A 515 -61.83 39.27 10.98
CA SER A 515 -63.04 38.52 11.31
C SER A 515 -62.85 36.97 11.26
N THR A 516 -61.64 36.49 11.52
CA THR A 516 -61.33 35.06 11.65
C THR A 516 -61.17 34.63 13.11
N THR A 517 -60.91 33.35 13.35
CA THR A 517 -60.73 32.79 14.68
C THR A 517 -59.34 32.18 14.83
N VAL A 518 -58.67 32.50 15.94
CA VAL A 518 -57.45 31.85 16.40
C VAL A 518 -57.78 30.97 17.62
N THR A 519 -57.50 29.68 17.53
CA THR A 519 -57.82 28.73 18.59
C THR A 519 -56.53 28.22 19.26
N VAL A 520 -56.51 28.28 20.59
CA VAL A 520 -55.39 27.74 21.41
C VAL A 520 -55.88 26.51 22.13
N LEU A 521 -55.16 25.41 22.01
CA LEU A 521 -55.42 24.13 22.65
C LEU A 521 -54.17 23.66 23.39
N CYS A 522 -54.33 23.14 24.58
CA CYS A 522 -53.22 22.66 25.40
C CYS A 522 -53.57 21.34 26.09
N PRO A 523 -53.84 20.25 25.36
CA PRO A 523 -54.07 18.94 25.94
C PRO A 523 -52.82 18.34 26.54
N VAL A 524 -53.00 17.54 27.60
CA VAL A 524 -51.96 16.66 28.14
C VAL A 524 -52.11 15.30 27.49
N ASP A 525 -51.03 14.80 26.91
CA ASP A 525 -50.95 13.50 26.24
C ASP A 525 -49.87 12.66 26.93
N GLY A 526 -50.27 11.83 27.89
CA GLY A 526 -49.36 11.07 28.73
C GLY A 526 -48.39 11.95 29.53
N HIS A 527 -47.11 11.89 29.23
CA HIS A 527 -46.05 12.69 29.87
C HIS A 527 -45.70 13.98 29.09
N HIS A 528 -46.41 14.26 28.01
CA HIS A 528 -46.18 15.43 27.19
C HIS A 528 -47.35 16.40 27.22
N LEU A 529 -47.04 17.70 27.25
CA LEU A 529 -48.01 18.76 27.06
C LEU A 529 -47.86 19.28 25.64
N ARG A 530 -48.97 19.30 24.88
CA ARG A 530 -48.99 19.78 23.50
C ARG A 530 -49.73 21.12 23.41
N LEU A 531 -48.96 22.21 23.28
CA LEU A 531 -49.54 23.51 22.96
C LEU A 531 -49.76 23.64 21.45
N SER A 532 -50.97 23.89 21.01
CA SER A 532 -51.31 24.13 19.60
C SER A 532 -51.99 25.48 19.45
N VAL A 533 -51.52 26.28 18.51
CA VAL A 533 -52.13 27.52 18.08
C VAL A 533 -52.60 27.33 16.62
N ARG A 534 -53.90 27.36 16.40
CA ARG A 534 -54.49 27.15 15.08
C ARG A 534 -55.08 28.49 14.61
N ASP A 535 -54.66 28.90 13.44
CA ASP A 535 -55.09 30.12 12.76
C ASP A 535 -55.84 29.78 11.44
N GLN A 536 -56.44 30.81 10.85
CA GLN A 536 -57.08 30.75 9.54
C GLN A 536 -56.38 31.69 8.55
N GLY A 537 -55.04 31.74 8.65
CA GLY A 537 -54.19 32.63 7.90
C GLY A 537 -53.86 32.13 6.50
N ILE A 538 -52.85 32.77 5.89
CA ILE A 538 -52.37 32.50 4.52
C ILE A 538 -51.77 31.10 4.33
N GLY A 539 -51.51 30.37 5.41
CA GLY A 539 -50.89 29.06 5.39
C GLY A 539 -49.40 29.09 5.04
N ILE A 540 -48.76 27.89 5.06
CA ILE A 540 -47.35 27.68 4.73
C ILE A 540 -47.28 26.59 3.68
N ASP A 541 -46.60 26.84 2.56
CA ASP A 541 -46.37 25.84 1.52
C ASP A 541 -45.54 24.65 2.10
N GLU A 542 -45.92 23.44 1.77
CA GLU A 542 -45.30 22.19 2.28
C GLU A 542 -43.80 22.15 2.06
N LYS A 543 -43.30 22.70 0.94
CA LYS A 543 -41.87 22.79 0.62
C LYS A 543 -41.10 23.79 1.52
N ASP A 544 -41.79 24.72 2.19
CA ASP A 544 -41.19 25.69 3.09
C ASP A 544 -41.23 25.25 4.56
N LEU A 545 -42.10 24.30 4.93
CA LEU A 545 -42.21 23.78 6.28
C LEU A 545 -40.87 23.34 6.93
N PRO A 546 -39.95 22.66 6.23
CA PRO A 546 -38.65 22.30 6.82
C PRO A 546 -37.75 23.51 7.13
N LYS A 547 -38.04 24.66 6.57
CA LYS A 547 -37.21 25.89 6.64
C LYS A 547 -37.73 26.93 7.62
N ILE A 548 -38.99 26.88 8.08
CA ILE A 548 -39.60 27.93 8.92
C ILE A 548 -38.91 28.15 10.25
N PHE A 549 -38.19 27.13 10.77
CA PHE A 549 -37.35 27.23 11.97
C PHE A 549 -35.91 27.64 11.66
N SER A 550 -35.57 27.89 10.39
CA SER A 550 -34.23 28.38 10.05
C SER A 550 -34.14 29.87 10.38
N LYS A 551 -32.99 30.31 10.92
CA LYS A 551 -32.76 31.73 11.23
C LYS A 551 -33.04 32.60 10.02
N PHE A 552 -33.79 33.70 10.20
CA PHE A 552 -34.07 34.72 9.21
C PHE A 552 -34.84 34.25 7.97
N PHE A 553 -35.48 33.07 8.02
CA PHE A 553 -36.30 32.58 6.92
C PHE A 553 -37.70 33.19 6.97
N ARG A 554 -38.17 33.73 5.82
CA ARG A 554 -39.55 34.14 5.59
C ARG A 554 -40.06 33.49 4.31
N THR A 555 -41.34 33.13 4.28
CA THR A 555 -41.97 32.63 3.07
C THR A 555 -42.31 33.81 2.14
N ARG A 556 -42.33 33.58 0.84
CA ARG A 556 -42.73 34.63 -0.15
C ARG A 556 -44.13 35.16 0.13
N ALA A 557 -45.04 34.32 0.61
CA ALA A 557 -46.40 34.73 1.00
C ALA A 557 -46.38 35.69 2.19
N ALA A 558 -45.52 35.44 3.18
CA ALA A 558 -45.34 36.32 4.35
C ALA A 558 -44.64 37.65 3.98
N GLU A 559 -43.74 37.68 3.00
CA GLU A 559 -43.15 38.90 2.48
C GLU A 559 -44.17 39.76 1.71
N ALA A 560 -45.00 39.10 0.89
CA ALA A 560 -46.05 39.78 0.09
C ALA A 560 -47.20 40.35 0.94
N SER A 561 -47.42 39.82 2.17
CA SER A 561 -48.49 40.29 3.07
C SER A 561 -48.26 41.72 3.62
N GLY A 562 -47.08 42.32 3.41
CA GLY A 562 -46.75 43.67 3.94
C GLY A 562 -46.64 43.75 5.46
N GLU A 563 -46.87 42.67 6.17
CA GLU A 563 -46.78 42.63 7.63
C GLU A 563 -45.31 42.67 8.05
N ALA A 564 -44.95 43.55 8.97
CA ALA A 564 -43.61 43.67 9.49
C ALA A 564 -43.16 42.40 10.19
N GLY A 565 -41.96 41.91 9.94
CA GLY A 565 -41.37 40.70 10.53
C GLY A 565 -41.11 40.83 12.03
#